data_4c769e659449c5e0bd197d7ceeba360b
#
_entry.id   4c769e659449c5e0bd197d7ceeba360b
#
_cell.length_a   1.000
_cell.length_b   1.000
_cell.length_c   1.000
_cell.angle_alpha   90.00
_cell.angle_beta   90.00
_cell.angle_gamma   90.00
#
_symmetry.space_group_name_H-M   'P 1'
#
loop_
_entity.id
_entity.type
_entity.pdbx_description
1 polymer ?
#
loop_
_entity_poly.entity_id
_entity_poly.type
_entity_poly.pdbx_seq_one_letter_code
_entity_poly.pdbx_strand_id
1 'polypeptide(L)'
;MPNAVSPTQRLLTADDLTALLAERFGLAAVHCGQLSGGTFAAVWRATLDDGRDVVVKVGPPAGVPLLRYEQGVIAAEARYYRTVGAATPHVPVPPVLHADDDVVVVGLLPGRPLTELPGEDAETVREQLGVALRHLHTVTGGHFGYDGAGRASGTTWRDAFTAMTADLLADAADWGVPLPVPAEEILATVDRHGDALDEVERPALVHFDLWDGNVLCDGTRLTGLVDGERYFWGDPLYDFVSPAIGRRMEELPEHPVLRGYYGGPGPHTFTATQRRRLMLYRLQFDILLLAEMPSRGMVGDEARERHEWVTPRLLADHQDLGRPATV
;
A
#
# COMPACT_ATOMS: atom_id res chain seq x y z
N MET A 1 -5.13 -20.05 -17.04
CA MET A 1 -3.75 -19.84 -17.54
C MET A 1 -2.90 -19.54 -16.33
N PRO A 2 -1.69 -20.10 -16.15
CA PRO A 2 -0.82 -19.58 -15.10
C PRO A 2 -0.61 -18.10 -15.37
N ASN A 3 -0.77 -17.25 -14.34
CA ASN A 3 -0.53 -15.83 -14.45
C ASN A 3 0.90 -15.64 -15.00
N ALA A 4 1.04 -14.81 -16.02
CA ALA A 4 2.35 -14.43 -16.53
C ALA A 4 3.15 -13.83 -15.36
N VAL A 5 4.38 -14.25 -15.19
CA VAL A 5 5.27 -13.73 -14.15
C VAL A 5 5.53 -12.24 -14.47
N SER A 6 5.29 -11.35 -13.51
CA SER A 6 5.56 -9.93 -13.68
C SER A 6 7.05 -9.69 -13.99
N PRO A 7 7.40 -8.73 -14.86
CA PRO A 7 8.80 -8.36 -15.14
C PRO A 7 9.62 -8.00 -13.89
N THR A 8 8.97 -7.52 -12.85
CA THR A 8 9.62 -7.15 -11.57
C THR A 8 9.86 -8.36 -10.67
N GLN A 9 9.22 -9.50 -10.92
CA GLN A 9 9.43 -10.71 -10.11
C GLN A 9 10.70 -11.45 -10.55
N ARG A 10 11.63 -11.62 -9.61
CA ARG A 10 12.84 -12.44 -9.84
C ARG A 10 12.46 -13.92 -9.95
N LEU A 11 12.84 -14.54 -11.05
CA LEU A 11 12.69 -15.99 -11.22
C LEU A 11 13.75 -16.71 -10.38
N LEU A 12 13.32 -17.50 -9.43
CA LEU A 12 14.16 -18.30 -8.54
C LEU A 12 13.60 -19.71 -8.46
N THR A 13 14.49 -20.69 -8.32
CA THR A 13 14.15 -22.03 -7.88
C THR A 13 14.24 -22.14 -6.36
N ALA A 14 13.73 -23.22 -5.77
CA ALA A 14 13.88 -23.48 -4.34
C ALA A 14 15.36 -23.59 -3.94
N ASP A 15 16.21 -24.15 -4.81
CA ASP A 15 17.65 -24.28 -4.57
C ASP A 15 18.34 -22.91 -4.61
N ASP A 16 17.94 -22.02 -5.55
CA ASP A 16 18.46 -20.64 -5.61
C ASP A 16 18.12 -19.87 -4.33
N LEU A 17 16.89 -20.01 -3.84
CA LEU A 17 16.47 -19.36 -2.60
C LEU A 17 17.23 -19.91 -1.38
N THR A 18 17.43 -21.22 -1.31
CA THR A 18 18.19 -21.87 -0.24
C THR A 18 19.65 -21.39 -0.22
N ALA A 19 20.27 -21.29 -1.39
CA ALA A 19 21.62 -20.75 -1.53
C ALA A 19 21.69 -19.28 -1.10
N LEU A 20 20.73 -18.47 -1.56
CA LEU A 20 20.63 -17.04 -1.21
C LEU A 20 20.52 -16.83 0.31
N LEU A 21 19.65 -17.62 0.99
CA LEU A 21 19.46 -17.53 2.44
C LEU A 21 20.73 -17.92 3.20
N ALA A 22 21.42 -18.98 2.75
CA ALA A 22 22.67 -19.42 3.36
C ALA A 22 23.79 -18.41 3.18
N GLU A 23 23.99 -17.89 1.95
CA GLU A 23 25.08 -16.98 1.63
C GLU A 23 24.92 -15.59 2.27
N ARG A 24 23.69 -15.03 2.25
CA ARG A 24 23.45 -13.67 2.73
C ARG A 24 23.20 -13.58 4.23
N PHE A 25 22.52 -14.56 4.79
CA PHE A 25 22.01 -14.47 6.16
C PHE A 25 22.47 -15.63 7.07
N GLY A 26 23.19 -16.61 6.52
CA GLY A 26 23.59 -17.80 7.27
C GLY A 26 22.41 -18.67 7.72
N LEU A 27 21.28 -18.60 7.00
CA LEU A 27 20.06 -19.36 7.30
C LEU A 27 20.02 -20.66 6.48
N ALA A 28 19.84 -21.78 7.15
CA ALA A 28 19.65 -23.06 6.51
C ALA A 28 18.15 -23.35 6.32
N ALA A 29 17.67 -23.31 5.08
CA ALA A 29 16.30 -23.66 4.75
C ALA A 29 16.20 -25.14 4.39
N VAL A 30 15.25 -25.86 5.00
CA VAL A 30 14.99 -27.30 4.74
C VAL A 30 13.83 -27.50 3.78
N HIS A 31 12.97 -26.50 3.62
CA HIS A 31 11.88 -26.49 2.64
C HIS A 31 11.61 -25.07 2.16
N CYS A 32 11.40 -24.91 0.84
CA CYS A 32 11.02 -23.65 0.22
C CYS A 32 9.87 -23.86 -0.76
N GLY A 33 8.86 -23.00 -0.71
CA GLY A 33 7.73 -22.99 -1.63
C GLY A 33 7.37 -21.56 -2.02
N GLN A 34 7.23 -21.28 -3.33
CA GLN A 34 6.83 -19.96 -3.80
C GLN A 34 5.37 -19.72 -3.46
N LEU A 35 5.06 -18.53 -2.92
CA LEU A 35 3.70 -18.07 -2.70
C LEU A 35 3.18 -17.35 -3.94
N SER A 36 1.89 -17.56 -4.24
CA SER A 36 1.20 -16.86 -5.33
C SER A 36 0.54 -15.59 -4.81
N GLY A 37 0.31 -14.61 -5.68
CA GLY A 37 -0.54 -13.44 -5.41
C GLY A 37 0.14 -12.07 -5.49
N GLY A 38 1.43 -11.93 -5.25
CA GLY A 38 2.15 -10.66 -5.44
C GLY A 38 2.52 -10.42 -6.91
N THR A 39 2.64 -9.15 -7.32
CA THR A 39 3.06 -8.80 -8.69
C THR A 39 4.37 -8.00 -8.75
N PHE A 40 4.94 -7.64 -7.61
CA PHE A 40 6.19 -6.87 -7.54
C PHE A 40 7.40 -7.72 -7.14
N ALA A 41 7.42 -8.29 -5.96
CA ALA A 41 8.49 -9.13 -5.45
C ALA A 41 8.21 -10.63 -5.66
N ALA A 42 9.26 -11.44 -5.72
CA ALA A 42 9.12 -12.89 -5.58
C ALA A 42 8.94 -13.23 -4.10
N VAL A 43 7.81 -13.84 -3.74
CA VAL A 43 7.45 -14.15 -2.35
C VAL A 43 7.52 -15.65 -2.12
N TRP A 44 8.21 -16.05 -1.06
CA TRP A 44 8.44 -17.44 -0.72
C TRP A 44 8.13 -17.72 0.74
N ARG A 45 7.57 -18.90 1.01
CA ARG A 45 7.59 -19.49 2.36
C ARG A 45 8.78 -20.44 2.46
N ALA A 46 9.52 -20.34 3.55
CA ALA A 46 10.59 -21.28 3.86
C ALA A 46 10.44 -21.79 5.30
N THR A 47 10.81 -23.07 5.51
CA THR A 47 11.00 -23.64 6.84
C THR A 47 12.50 -23.74 7.09
N LEU A 48 12.98 -23.15 8.17
CA LEU A 48 14.40 -23.18 8.56
C LEU A 48 14.72 -24.48 9.31
N ASP A 49 16.01 -24.81 9.43
CA ASP A 49 16.49 -26.00 10.13
C ASP A 49 16.20 -25.99 11.64
N ASP A 50 16.01 -24.81 12.23
CA ASP A 50 15.59 -24.63 13.63
C ASP A 50 14.06 -24.75 13.81
N GLY A 51 13.31 -25.06 12.76
CA GLY A 51 11.86 -25.28 12.75
C GLY A 51 11.02 -24.00 12.61
N ARG A 52 11.63 -22.81 12.46
CA ARG A 52 10.88 -21.58 12.20
C ARG A 52 10.35 -21.55 10.77
N ASP A 53 9.09 -21.13 10.62
CA ASP A 53 8.53 -20.76 9.32
C ASP A 53 8.72 -19.27 9.08
N VAL A 54 9.18 -18.92 7.88
CA VAL A 54 9.46 -17.54 7.47
C VAL A 54 8.86 -17.24 6.10
N VAL A 55 8.63 -15.96 5.85
CA VAL A 55 8.33 -15.43 4.52
C VAL A 55 9.57 -14.66 4.04
N VAL A 56 9.97 -14.95 2.81
CA VAL A 56 11.11 -14.30 2.15
C VAL A 56 10.57 -13.55 0.94
N LYS A 57 10.79 -12.23 0.91
CA LYS A 57 10.51 -11.42 -0.28
C LYS A 57 11.83 -11.05 -0.93
N VAL A 58 11.94 -11.34 -2.22
CA VAL A 58 13.10 -11.03 -3.05
C VAL A 58 12.69 -10.00 -4.09
N GLY A 59 13.34 -8.86 -4.06
CA GLY A 59 13.08 -7.74 -4.94
C GLY A 59 13.40 -8.00 -6.40
N PRO A 60 13.08 -7.05 -7.28
CA PRO A 60 13.29 -7.16 -8.72
C PRO A 60 14.73 -7.48 -9.11
N PRO A 61 14.93 -8.08 -10.28
CA PRO A 61 16.28 -8.25 -10.84
C PRO A 61 16.95 -6.89 -11.06
N ALA A 62 18.26 -6.83 -10.92
CA ALA A 62 19.03 -5.62 -11.19
C ALA A 62 18.79 -5.12 -12.62
N GLY A 63 18.60 -3.80 -12.79
CA GLY A 63 18.40 -3.17 -14.09
C GLY A 63 16.98 -3.24 -14.65
N VAL A 64 16.04 -3.87 -13.97
CA VAL A 64 14.63 -3.78 -14.35
C VAL A 64 14.14 -2.35 -14.10
N PRO A 65 13.50 -1.70 -15.08
CA PRO A 65 12.89 -0.39 -14.87
C PRO A 65 11.83 -0.43 -13.80
N LEU A 66 11.85 0.52 -12.88
CA LEU A 66 10.91 0.67 -11.78
C LEU A 66 10.30 2.06 -11.80
N LEU A 67 9.09 2.20 -11.26
CA LEU A 67 8.52 3.51 -10.98
C LEU A 67 9.34 4.19 -9.87
N ARG A 68 9.28 5.54 -9.80
CA ARG A 68 10.06 6.33 -8.85
C ARG A 68 9.83 5.92 -7.41
N TYR A 69 8.57 5.69 -7.03
CA TYR A 69 8.23 5.27 -5.67
C TYR A 69 8.69 3.84 -5.33
N GLU A 70 8.96 2.99 -6.34
CA GLU A 70 9.37 1.59 -6.13
C GLU A 70 10.85 1.43 -5.76
N GLN A 71 11.63 2.50 -5.87
CA GLN A 71 13.04 2.45 -5.48
C GLN A 71 13.19 2.16 -3.99
N GLY A 72 13.87 1.03 -3.67
CA GLY A 72 14.15 0.65 -2.28
C GLY A 72 12.94 0.19 -1.45
N VAL A 73 11.83 -0.24 -2.07
CA VAL A 73 10.61 -0.68 -1.35
C VAL A 73 10.84 -1.92 -0.50
N ILE A 74 11.74 -2.85 -0.87
CA ILE A 74 12.05 -4.02 -0.03
C ILE A 74 12.67 -3.59 1.31
N ALA A 75 13.65 -2.69 1.27
CA ALA A 75 14.22 -2.12 2.48
C ALA A 75 13.20 -1.24 3.24
N ALA A 76 12.28 -0.58 2.52
CA ALA A 76 11.19 0.19 3.13
C ALA A 76 10.25 -0.73 3.92
N GLU A 77 9.88 -1.88 3.39
CA GLU A 77 9.03 -2.85 4.11
C GLU A 77 9.66 -3.29 5.44
N ALA A 78 10.95 -3.61 5.43
CA ALA A 78 11.67 -3.96 6.66
C ALA A 78 11.67 -2.80 7.68
N ARG A 79 11.83 -1.56 7.22
CA ARG A 79 11.73 -0.37 8.09
C ARG A 79 10.34 -0.21 8.66
N TYR A 80 9.30 -0.35 7.83
CA TYR A 80 7.91 -0.31 8.26
C TYR A 80 7.64 -1.29 9.40
N TYR A 81 7.93 -2.57 9.20
CA TYR A 81 7.67 -3.60 10.23
C TYR A 81 8.44 -3.35 11.52
N ARG A 82 9.72 -2.93 11.44
CA ARG A 82 10.51 -2.58 12.61
C ARG A 82 9.93 -1.38 13.36
N THR A 83 9.49 -0.36 12.63
CA THR A 83 8.88 0.85 13.21
C THR A 83 7.58 0.52 13.93
N VAL A 84 6.68 -0.22 13.27
CA VAL A 84 5.40 -0.63 13.86
C VAL A 84 5.60 -1.54 15.05
N GLY A 85 6.45 -2.57 14.92
CA GLY A 85 6.73 -3.52 16.00
C GLY A 85 7.34 -2.87 17.25
N ALA A 86 8.16 -1.82 17.08
CA ALA A 86 8.73 -1.08 18.18
C ALA A 86 7.75 -0.06 18.83
N ALA A 87 7.00 0.67 18.01
CA ALA A 87 6.15 1.76 18.46
C ALA A 87 4.74 1.30 18.92
N THR A 88 4.19 0.28 18.26
CA THR A 88 2.82 -0.22 18.49
C THR A 88 2.77 -1.76 18.49
N PRO A 89 3.37 -2.43 19.50
CA PRO A 89 3.55 -3.89 19.51
C PRO A 89 2.25 -4.70 19.50
N HIS A 90 1.10 -4.08 19.71
CA HIS A 90 -0.22 -4.69 19.63
C HIS A 90 -0.83 -4.60 18.21
N VAL A 91 -0.26 -3.85 17.28
CA VAL A 91 -0.60 -3.90 15.86
C VAL A 91 0.16 -5.08 15.25
N PRO A 92 -0.54 -6.11 14.75
CA PRO A 92 0.13 -7.33 14.31
C PRO A 92 0.82 -7.10 12.96
N VAL A 93 2.15 -7.11 12.96
CA VAL A 93 2.99 -7.09 11.75
C VAL A 93 4.05 -8.18 11.85
N PRO A 94 4.59 -8.69 10.74
CA PRO A 94 5.62 -9.72 10.78
C PRO A 94 6.89 -9.21 11.47
N PRO A 95 7.51 -9.99 12.40
CA PRO A 95 8.83 -9.66 12.93
C PRO A 95 9.88 -9.80 11.85
N VAL A 96 10.72 -8.77 11.67
CA VAL A 96 11.84 -8.82 10.72
C VAL A 96 12.99 -9.61 11.34
N LEU A 97 13.36 -10.70 10.68
CA LEU A 97 14.51 -11.53 11.10
C LEU A 97 15.79 -11.05 10.44
N HIS A 98 15.77 -10.87 9.12
CA HIS A 98 16.88 -10.36 8.33
C HIS A 98 16.37 -9.43 7.23
N ALA A 99 17.17 -8.46 6.83
CA ALA A 99 16.88 -7.61 5.68
C ALA A 99 18.15 -6.96 5.16
N ASP A 100 18.20 -6.80 3.83
CA ASP A 100 19.14 -5.94 3.11
C ASP A 100 18.38 -5.11 2.07
N ASP A 101 19.05 -4.59 1.04
CA ASP A 101 18.42 -3.66 0.07
C ASP A 101 17.39 -4.33 -0.85
N ASP A 102 17.52 -5.64 -1.13
CA ASP A 102 16.68 -6.37 -2.08
C ASP A 102 16.08 -7.68 -1.54
N VAL A 103 16.34 -8.03 -0.27
CA VAL A 103 15.75 -9.21 0.37
C VAL A 103 15.28 -8.86 1.78
N VAL A 104 14.06 -9.29 2.12
CA VAL A 104 13.57 -9.25 3.50
C VAL A 104 13.09 -10.64 3.92
N VAL A 105 13.50 -11.07 5.10
CA VAL A 105 13.09 -12.31 5.76
C VAL A 105 12.31 -11.94 7.01
N VAL A 106 11.04 -12.34 7.04
CA VAL A 106 10.13 -12.05 8.16
C VAL A 106 9.55 -13.35 8.72
N GLY A 107 9.16 -13.33 9.98
CA GLY A 107 8.41 -14.46 10.57
C GLY A 107 7.06 -14.64 9.90
N LEU A 108 6.66 -15.91 9.67
CA LEU A 108 5.34 -16.21 9.14
C LEU A 108 4.27 -15.86 10.18
N LEU A 109 3.29 -15.05 9.79
CA LEU A 109 2.10 -14.78 10.61
C LEU A 109 1.05 -15.88 10.41
N PRO A 110 0.27 -16.23 11.45
CA PRO A 110 -0.84 -17.18 11.32
C PRO A 110 -2.02 -16.54 10.59
N GLY A 111 -2.83 -17.40 9.95
CA GLY A 111 -4.08 -16.99 9.32
C GLY A 111 -4.04 -17.02 7.80
N ARG A 112 -5.06 -16.40 7.21
CA ARG A 112 -5.27 -16.29 5.76
C ARG A 112 -5.71 -14.87 5.40
N PRO A 113 -5.62 -14.46 4.12
CA PRO A 113 -6.12 -13.16 3.68
C PRO A 113 -7.62 -12.98 3.99
N LEU A 114 -8.00 -11.78 4.37
CA LEU A 114 -9.39 -11.43 4.68
C LEU A 114 -10.32 -11.62 3.47
N THR A 115 -9.79 -11.58 2.25
CA THR A 115 -10.54 -11.91 1.02
C THR A 115 -11.16 -13.31 1.02
N GLU A 116 -10.64 -14.23 1.84
CA GLU A 116 -11.15 -15.59 1.98
C GLU A 116 -12.22 -15.74 3.07
N LEU A 117 -12.49 -14.68 3.82
CA LEU A 117 -13.47 -14.67 4.92
C LEU A 117 -14.75 -13.95 4.47
N PRO A 118 -15.93 -14.62 4.46
CA PRO A 118 -17.16 -14.01 3.98
C PRO A 118 -17.94 -13.28 5.07
N GLY A 119 -18.81 -12.35 4.65
CA GLY A 119 -19.93 -11.81 5.42
C GLY A 119 -19.56 -11.08 6.72
N GLU A 120 -20.35 -11.33 7.78
CA GLU A 120 -20.22 -10.65 9.07
C GLU A 120 -18.88 -10.93 9.77
N ASP A 121 -18.30 -12.10 9.53
CA ASP A 121 -16.97 -12.43 10.08
C ASP A 121 -15.90 -11.48 9.52
N ALA A 122 -15.95 -11.17 8.22
CA ALA A 122 -15.06 -10.20 7.60
C ALA A 122 -15.29 -8.77 8.14
N GLU A 123 -16.54 -8.38 8.42
CA GLU A 123 -16.84 -7.08 9.03
C GLU A 123 -16.21 -6.95 10.42
N THR A 124 -16.25 -8.03 11.23
CA THR A 124 -15.61 -8.05 12.53
C THR A 124 -14.08 -7.82 12.44
N VAL A 125 -13.43 -8.43 11.45
CA VAL A 125 -11.98 -8.22 11.23
C VAL A 125 -11.70 -6.80 10.71
N ARG A 126 -12.52 -6.26 9.82
CA ARG A 126 -12.37 -4.87 9.35
C ARG A 126 -12.56 -3.85 10.47
N GLU A 127 -13.41 -4.14 11.46
CA GLU A 127 -13.52 -3.29 12.65
C GLU A 127 -12.22 -3.32 13.48
N GLN A 128 -11.62 -4.50 13.66
CA GLN A 128 -10.31 -4.63 14.32
C GLN A 128 -9.20 -3.94 13.50
N LEU A 129 -9.25 -3.98 12.17
CA LEU A 129 -8.37 -3.19 11.31
C LEU A 129 -8.48 -1.70 11.63
N GLY A 130 -9.68 -1.17 11.78
CA GLY A 130 -9.89 0.22 12.17
C GLY A 130 -9.23 0.56 13.51
N VAL A 131 -9.35 -0.33 14.51
CA VAL A 131 -8.65 -0.17 15.79
C VAL A 131 -7.13 -0.18 15.60
N ALA A 132 -6.60 -1.10 14.80
CA ALA A 132 -5.16 -1.18 14.51
C ALA A 132 -4.65 0.09 13.81
N LEU A 133 -5.39 0.62 12.82
CA LEU A 133 -5.07 1.88 12.15
C LEU A 133 -5.04 3.08 13.10
N ARG A 134 -5.98 3.17 14.04
CA ARG A 134 -5.96 4.23 15.04
C ARG A 134 -4.67 4.24 15.86
N HIS A 135 -4.15 3.05 16.20
CA HIS A 135 -2.88 2.93 16.90
C HIS A 135 -1.69 3.22 15.97
N LEU A 136 -1.71 2.71 14.74
CA LEU A 136 -0.68 2.96 13.74
C LEU A 136 -0.49 4.47 13.50
N HIS A 137 -1.56 5.21 13.37
CA HIS A 137 -1.55 6.65 13.13
C HIS A 137 -1.09 7.50 14.34
N THR A 138 -0.83 6.89 15.50
CA THR A 138 -0.15 7.59 16.60
C THR A 138 1.36 7.69 16.38
N VAL A 139 1.92 6.84 15.51
CA VAL A 139 3.34 6.86 15.15
C VAL A 139 3.57 8.00 14.17
N THR A 140 4.58 8.83 14.43
CA THR A 140 4.88 10.02 13.62
C THR A 140 6.32 10.05 13.14
N GLY A 141 6.52 10.52 11.90
CA GLY A 141 7.83 10.75 11.31
C GLY A 141 8.36 12.17 11.52
N GLY A 142 9.56 12.41 11.02
CA GLY A 142 10.21 13.72 11.05
C GLY A 142 9.99 14.56 9.77
N HIS A 143 9.31 14.04 8.77
CA HIS A 143 9.01 14.67 7.49
C HIS A 143 7.73 14.05 6.91
N PHE A 144 7.20 14.63 5.84
CA PHE A 144 6.11 14.05 5.05
C PHE A 144 6.63 13.35 3.79
N GLY A 145 5.89 12.34 3.31
CA GLY A 145 6.22 11.58 2.10
C GLY A 145 6.99 10.28 2.39
N TYR A 146 7.65 9.76 1.38
CA TYR A 146 8.38 8.49 1.47
C TYR A 146 9.70 8.62 2.23
N ASP A 147 10.08 7.55 2.93
CA ASP A 147 11.44 7.39 3.45
C ASP A 147 12.41 6.98 2.33
N GLY A 148 13.65 7.48 2.42
CA GLY A 148 14.73 7.12 1.51
C GLY A 148 15.14 8.26 0.59
N ALA A 149 16.43 8.32 0.29
CA ALA A 149 17.01 9.34 -0.58
C ALA A 149 16.45 9.25 -2.00
N GLY A 150 16.08 10.39 -2.59
CA GLY A 150 15.59 10.47 -3.96
C GLY A 150 14.11 10.12 -4.15
N ARG A 151 13.39 9.77 -3.07
CA ARG A 151 11.94 9.57 -3.09
C ARG A 151 11.20 10.84 -2.73
N ALA A 152 9.98 11.01 -3.26
CA ALA A 152 9.14 12.18 -3.01
C ALA A 152 8.87 12.38 -1.51
N SER A 153 9.24 13.55 -0.99
CA SER A 153 9.07 13.95 0.40
C SER A 153 8.97 15.48 0.51
N GLY A 154 8.57 16.00 1.67
CA GLY A 154 8.43 17.44 1.89
C GLY A 154 8.40 17.80 3.36
N THR A 155 8.48 19.11 3.64
CA THR A 155 8.36 19.66 4.99
C THR A 155 6.89 19.87 5.38
N THR A 156 6.00 19.97 4.40
CA THR A 156 4.54 19.99 4.57
C THR A 156 3.90 18.83 3.84
N TRP A 157 2.66 18.49 4.23
CA TRP A 157 1.91 17.46 3.51
C TRP A 157 1.57 17.89 2.07
N ARG A 158 1.26 19.19 1.87
CA ARG A 158 1.06 19.73 0.51
C ARG A 158 2.26 19.48 -0.38
N ASP A 159 3.47 19.84 0.07
CA ASP A 159 4.69 19.65 -0.73
C ASP A 159 4.92 18.17 -1.06
N ALA A 160 4.83 17.29 -0.04
CA ALA A 160 5.04 15.86 -0.21
C ALA A 160 3.99 15.23 -1.14
N PHE A 161 2.71 15.53 -0.93
CA PHE A 161 1.62 14.99 -1.76
C PHE A 161 1.72 15.47 -3.22
N THR A 162 2.07 16.74 -3.43
CA THR A 162 2.31 17.28 -4.77
C THR A 162 3.49 16.59 -5.46
N ALA A 163 4.60 16.40 -4.74
CA ALA A 163 5.78 15.71 -5.28
C ALA A 163 5.48 14.23 -5.60
N MET A 164 4.78 13.52 -4.70
CA MET A 164 4.35 12.13 -4.92
C MET A 164 3.43 12.02 -6.14
N THR A 165 2.51 12.97 -6.31
CA THR A 165 1.62 13.02 -7.49
C THR A 165 2.39 13.30 -8.77
N ALA A 166 3.32 14.26 -8.73
CA ALA A 166 4.16 14.60 -9.89
C ALA A 166 5.03 13.42 -10.33
N ASP A 167 5.59 12.66 -9.40
CA ASP A 167 6.35 11.44 -9.70
C ASP A 167 5.50 10.39 -10.42
N LEU A 168 4.27 10.13 -9.97
CA LEU A 168 3.36 9.20 -10.63
C LEU A 168 2.95 9.65 -12.04
N LEU A 169 2.73 10.95 -12.23
CA LEU A 169 2.42 11.53 -13.55
C LEU A 169 3.62 11.42 -14.50
N ALA A 170 4.84 11.66 -13.99
CA ALA A 170 6.07 11.46 -14.75
C ALA A 170 6.29 9.98 -15.09
N ASP A 171 6.02 9.06 -14.17
CA ASP A 171 6.07 7.63 -14.43
C ASP A 171 5.06 7.21 -15.50
N ALA A 172 3.81 7.68 -15.42
CA ALA A 172 2.82 7.42 -16.47
C ALA A 172 3.29 7.90 -17.85
N ALA A 173 3.92 9.07 -17.92
CA ALA A 173 4.50 9.61 -19.18
C ALA A 173 5.69 8.78 -19.68
N ASP A 174 6.65 8.45 -18.79
CA ASP A 174 7.84 7.66 -19.12
C ASP A 174 7.49 6.25 -19.61
N TRP A 175 6.44 5.66 -19.06
CA TRP A 175 5.94 4.33 -19.43
C TRP A 175 4.87 4.36 -20.54
N GLY A 176 4.54 5.54 -21.08
CA GLY A 176 3.57 5.72 -22.16
C GLY A 176 2.13 5.33 -21.79
N VAL A 177 1.76 5.47 -20.52
CA VAL A 177 0.41 5.19 -20.04
C VAL A 177 -0.49 6.39 -20.28
N PRO A 178 -1.54 6.27 -21.11
CA PRO A 178 -2.49 7.36 -21.31
C PRO A 178 -3.34 7.58 -20.06
N LEU A 179 -3.32 8.79 -19.53
CA LEU A 179 -4.21 9.21 -18.45
C LEU A 179 -5.45 9.89 -19.02
N PRO A 180 -6.64 9.72 -18.41
CA PRO A 180 -7.90 10.32 -18.90
C PRO A 180 -7.99 11.84 -18.65
N VAL A 181 -7.07 12.39 -17.82
CA VAL A 181 -6.94 13.82 -17.52
C VAL A 181 -5.49 14.22 -17.74
N PRO A 182 -5.20 15.35 -18.41
CA PRO A 182 -3.83 15.84 -18.60
C PRO A 182 -3.10 16.06 -17.26
N ALA A 183 -1.81 15.78 -17.23
CA ALA A 183 -0.98 15.89 -16.02
C ALA A 183 -1.01 17.29 -15.42
N GLU A 184 -0.96 18.34 -16.26
CA GLU A 184 -1.06 19.73 -15.82
C GLU A 184 -2.40 20.07 -15.17
N GLU A 185 -3.51 19.49 -15.62
CA GLU A 185 -4.82 19.69 -15.01
C GLU A 185 -4.93 18.99 -13.65
N ILE A 186 -4.32 17.81 -13.51
CA ILE A 186 -4.25 17.08 -12.24
C ILE A 186 -3.47 17.91 -11.22
N LEU A 187 -2.27 18.41 -11.58
CA LEU A 187 -1.45 19.22 -10.69
C LEU A 187 -2.15 20.55 -10.35
N ALA A 188 -2.83 21.19 -11.31
CA ALA A 188 -3.62 22.38 -11.04
C ALA A 188 -4.80 22.10 -10.09
N THR A 189 -5.36 20.89 -10.14
CA THR A 189 -6.41 20.45 -9.20
C THR A 189 -5.84 20.25 -7.79
N VAL A 190 -4.67 19.62 -7.66
CA VAL A 190 -3.98 19.47 -6.37
C VAL A 190 -3.66 20.85 -5.76
N ASP A 191 -3.10 21.77 -6.55
CA ASP A 191 -2.76 23.14 -6.09
C ASP A 191 -4.01 23.92 -5.64
N ARG A 192 -5.11 23.84 -6.41
CA ARG A 192 -6.40 24.49 -6.07
C ARG A 192 -6.95 24.08 -4.71
N HIS A 193 -6.68 22.82 -4.30
CA HIS A 193 -7.13 22.27 -3.02
C HIS A 193 -6.00 22.16 -1.98
N GLY A 194 -4.92 22.90 -2.19
CA GLY A 194 -3.77 22.93 -1.28
C GLY A 194 -4.14 23.34 0.14
N ASP A 195 -5.14 24.21 0.32
CA ASP A 195 -5.70 24.60 1.62
C ASP A 195 -6.19 23.40 2.44
N ALA A 196 -6.78 22.40 1.78
CA ALA A 196 -7.21 21.18 2.43
C ALA A 196 -6.02 20.31 2.87
N LEU A 197 -4.94 20.29 2.09
CA LEU A 197 -3.73 19.55 2.43
C LEU A 197 -2.95 20.24 3.57
N ASP A 198 -3.01 21.57 3.66
CA ASP A 198 -2.34 22.35 4.73
C ASP A 198 -2.93 22.10 6.12
N GLU A 199 -4.15 21.56 6.23
CA GLU A 199 -4.71 21.15 7.52
C GLU A 199 -3.98 19.95 8.15
N VAL A 200 -3.11 19.26 7.40
CA VAL A 200 -2.38 18.09 7.90
C VAL A 200 -1.05 18.55 8.50
N GLU A 201 -1.04 18.72 9.81
CA GLU A 201 0.11 19.24 10.55
C GLU A 201 1.10 18.17 11.01
N ARG A 202 0.67 16.92 11.05
CA ARG A 202 1.44 15.84 11.64
C ARG A 202 1.66 14.67 10.68
N PRO A 203 2.92 14.30 10.38
CA PRO A 203 3.24 13.19 9.50
C PRO A 203 3.00 11.85 10.22
N ALA A 204 1.79 11.31 10.14
CA ALA A 204 1.47 9.99 10.67
C ALA A 204 1.99 8.87 9.76
N LEU A 205 2.24 7.70 10.34
CA LEU A 205 2.60 6.51 9.59
C LEU A 205 1.37 6.00 8.82
N VAL A 206 1.42 6.02 7.51
CA VAL A 206 0.37 5.54 6.60
C VAL A 206 0.85 4.24 5.96
N HIS A 207 0.06 3.18 6.02
CA HIS A 207 0.37 1.90 5.38
C HIS A 207 0.17 1.97 3.86
N PHE A 208 -0.86 2.71 3.42
CA PHE A 208 -1.27 2.91 2.03
C PHE A 208 -2.06 1.75 1.42
N ASP A 209 -1.65 0.50 1.55
CA ASP A 209 -2.16 -0.65 0.76
C ASP A 209 -2.91 -1.68 1.63
N LEU A 210 -3.93 -1.24 2.39
CA LEU A 210 -4.72 -2.07 3.31
C LEU A 210 -6.04 -2.59 2.72
N TRP A 211 -6.01 -3.05 1.46
CA TRP A 211 -7.13 -3.83 0.95
C TRP A 211 -7.18 -5.21 1.61
N ASP A 212 -8.31 -5.90 1.53
CA ASP A 212 -8.55 -7.17 2.24
C ASP A 212 -7.49 -8.27 1.99
N GLY A 213 -6.76 -8.20 0.87
CA GLY A 213 -5.69 -9.16 0.56
C GLY A 213 -4.45 -9.00 1.45
N ASN A 214 -4.20 -7.80 1.96
CA ASN A 214 -3.06 -7.47 2.82
C ASN A 214 -3.41 -7.50 4.32
N VAL A 215 -4.62 -7.95 4.65
CA VAL A 215 -5.12 -8.11 6.02
C VAL A 215 -5.26 -9.60 6.32
N LEU A 216 -4.47 -10.12 7.27
CA LEU A 216 -4.53 -11.54 7.65
C LEU A 216 -5.45 -11.74 8.85
N CYS A 217 -6.19 -12.86 8.83
CA CYS A 217 -7.09 -13.24 9.92
C CYS A 217 -7.09 -14.74 10.20
N ASP A 218 -7.34 -15.10 11.47
CA ASP A 218 -7.61 -16.45 11.94
C ASP A 218 -9.00 -16.48 12.58
N GLY A 219 -9.96 -17.08 11.89
CA GLY A 219 -11.38 -16.88 12.21
C GLY A 219 -11.73 -15.39 12.11
N THR A 220 -12.36 -14.86 13.14
CA THR A 220 -12.74 -13.44 13.25
C THR A 220 -11.67 -12.55 13.91
N ARG A 221 -10.46 -13.05 14.08
CA ARG A 221 -9.36 -12.31 14.72
C ARG A 221 -8.38 -11.78 13.67
N LEU A 222 -8.09 -10.49 13.70
CA LEU A 222 -6.98 -9.88 12.96
C LEU A 222 -5.65 -10.45 13.45
N THR A 223 -4.84 -11.00 12.54
CA THR A 223 -3.54 -11.63 12.86
C THR A 223 -2.36 -11.00 12.15
N GLY A 224 -2.59 -10.18 11.13
CA GLY A 224 -1.48 -9.55 10.41
C GLY A 224 -1.89 -8.42 9.49
N LEU A 225 -1.01 -7.42 9.40
CA LEU A 225 -0.96 -6.43 8.33
C LEU A 225 0.35 -6.67 7.57
N VAL A 226 0.25 -6.92 6.27
CA VAL A 226 1.37 -7.28 5.41
C VAL A 226 1.48 -6.32 4.22
N ASP A 227 2.58 -6.39 3.46
CA ASP A 227 2.84 -5.56 2.30
C ASP A 227 2.91 -4.05 2.62
N GLY A 228 3.67 -3.72 3.71
CA GLY A 228 3.91 -2.34 4.14
C GLY A 228 5.01 -1.60 3.37
N GLU A 229 5.44 -2.10 2.21
CA GLU A 229 6.55 -1.51 1.44
C GLU A 229 6.25 -0.13 0.84
N ARG A 230 4.96 0.20 0.68
CA ARG A 230 4.48 1.47 0.12
C ARG A 230 4.23 2.54 1.17
N TYR A 231 4.54 2.28 2.43
CA TYR A 231 4.30 3.22 3.51
C TYR A 231 4.95 4.59 3.28
N PHE A 232 4.35 5.59 3.85
CA PHE A 232 4.88 6.94 3.91
C PHE A 232 4.40 7.67 5.18
N TRP A 233 4.94 8.86 5.42
CA TRP A 233 4.53 9.75 6.49
C TRP A 233 3.56 10.78 5.94
N GLY A 234 2.30 10.79 6.40
CA GLY A 234 1.27 11.63 5.80
C GLY A 234 -0.01 11.77 6.59
N ASP A 235 -1.10 12.04 5.87
CA ASP A 235 -2.44 12.14 6.45
C ASP A 235 -3.02 10.74 6.74
N PRO A 236 -3.46 10.47 7.98
CA PRO A 236 -4.19 9.27 8.35
C PRO A 236 -5.38 8.92 7.43
N LEU A 237 -6.04 9.91 6.85
CA LEU A 237 -7.19 9.68 5.96
C LEU A 237 -6.82 8.89 4.71
N TYR A 238 -5.54 8.85 4.32
CA TYR A 238 -5.12 8.09 3.15
C TYR A 238 -5.38 6.59 3.32
N ASP A 239 -5.21 6.05 4.53
CA ASP A 239 -5.47 4.64 4.85
C ASP A 239 -6.96 4.24 4.82
N PHE A 240 -7.86 5.16 4.51
CA PHE A 240 -9.26 4.84 4.21
C PHE A 240 -9.55 4.62 2.72
N VAL A 241 -8.57 4.84 1.84
CA VAL A 241 -8.77 4.65 0.39
C VAL A 241 -8.76 3.17 0.03
N SER A 242 -7.73 2.44 0.39
CA SER A 242 -7.57 1.03 -0.02
C SER A 242 -8.54 0.04 0.65
N PRO A 243 -8.98 0.20 1.92
CA PRO A 243 -10.04 -0.65 2.48
C PRO A 243 -11.40 -0.48 1.81
N ALA A 244 -11.62 0.65 1.14
CA ALA A 244 -12.83 0.92 0.36
C ALA A 244 -12.59 0.87 -1.15
N ILE A 245 -11.58 0.15 -1.61
CA ILE A 245 -11.17 0.13 -3.02
C ILE A 245 -12.37 -0.03 -3.97
N GLY A 246 -12.43 0.86 -4.97
CA GLY A 246 -13.56 0.92 -5.91
C GLY A 246 -14.81 1.64 -5.40
N ARG A 247 -14.81 2.11 -4.14
CA ARG A 247 -15.91 2.85 -3.49
C ARG A 247 -15.37 4.13 -2.84
N ARG A 248 -16.26 4.98 -2.37
CA ARG A 248 -15.94 6.21 -1.64
C ARG A 248 -16.18 6.00 -0.15
N MET A 249 -15.14 6.00 0.67
CA MET A 249 -15.28 5.77 2.12
C MET A 249 -16.22 6.79 2.78
N GLU A 250 -16.22 8.03 2.30
CA GLU A 250 -17.09 9.10 2.80
C GLU A 250 -18.58 8.90 2.49
N GLU A 251 -18.90 7.97 1.61
CA GLU A 251 -20.29 7.53 1.30
C GLU A 251 -20.68 6.26 2.08
N LEU A 252 -19.78 5.76 2.94
CA LEU A 252 -19.94 4.55 3.73
C LEU A 252 -19.84 4.84 5.24
N PRO A 253 -20.73 5.67 5.81
CA PRO A 253 -20.58 6.16 7.18
C PRO A 253 -20.57 5.06 8.25
N GLU A 254 -21.12 3.88 7.94
CA GLU A 254 -21.17 2.72 8.84
C GLU A 254 -20.10 1.66 8.49
N HIS A 255 -19.11 2.00 7.65
CA HIS A 255 -18.07 1.04 7.28
C HIS A 255 -17.34 0.52 8.54
N PRO A 256 -17.12 -0.81 8.66
CA PRO A 256 -16.53 -1.40 9.87
C PRO A 256 -15.18 -0.79 10.26
N VAL A 257 -14.32 -0.46 9.29
CA VAL A 257 -13.04 0.23 9.55
C VAL A 257 -13.26 1.56 10.26
N LEU A 258 -14.28 2.35 9.87
CA LEU A 258 -14.58 3.63 10.53
C LEU A 258 -15.09 3.43 11.95
N ARG A 259 -15.94 2.41 12.18
CA ARG A 259 -16.40 2.06 13.55
C ARG A 259 -15.23 1.74 14.46
N GLY A 260 -14.29 0.91 13.99
CA GLY A 260 -13.10 0.57 14.77
C GLY A 260 -12.15 1.75 14.99
N TYR A 261 -11.97 2.57 13.97
CA TYR A 261 -11.04 3.70 14.02
C TYR A 261 -11.50 4.83 14.95
N TYR A 262 -12.73 5.29 14.80
CA TYR A 262 -13.27 6.40 15.60
C TYR A 262 -13.85 5.95 16.94
N GLY A 263 -14.21 4.69 17.06
CA GLY A 263 -14.82 4.13 18.26
C GLY A 263 -16.25 4.63 18.49
N GLY A 264 -17.12 3.77 18.96
CA GLY A 264 -18.49 4.12 19.31
C GLY A 264 -19.53 3.72 18.25
N PRO A 265 -20.80 3.61 18.66
CA PRO A 265 -21.89 3.27 17.77
C PRO A 265 -22.30 4.47 16.92
N GLY A 266 -22.62 4.20 15.68
CA GLY A 266 -23.21 5.16 14.76
C GLY A 266 -22.31 5.56 13.59
N PRO A 267 -22.89 6.28 12.62
CA PRO A 267 -22.21 6.65 11.40
C PRO A 267 -21.14 7.72 11.63
N HIS A 268 -19.99 7.56 10.99
CA HIS A 268 -18.96 8.60 10.94
C HIS A 268 -19.23 9.57 9.79
N THR A 269 -19.07 10.86 10.04
CA THR A 269 -19.23 11.91 9.01
C THR A 269 -17.94 12.70 8.86
N PHE A 270 -17.40 12.70 7.64
CA PHE A 270 -16.25 13.52 7.29
C PHE A 270 -16.63 14.99 7.08
N THR A 271 -15.76 15.91 7.46
CA THR A 271 -15.92 17.34 7.13
C THR A 271 -15.80 17.58 5.63
N ALA A 272 -16.19 18.75 5.15
CA ALA A 272 -16.03 19.11 3.75
C ALA A 272 -14.56 19.06 3.30
N THR A 273 -13.63 19.48 4.16
CA THR A 273 -12.19 19.47 3.87
C THR A 273 -11.63 18.04 3.84
N GLN A 274 -12.05 17.18 4.79
CA GLN A 274 -11.68 15.77 4.79
C GLN A 274 -12.18 15.03 3.55
N ARG A 275 -13.41 15.33 3.08
CA ARG A 275 -13.95 14.77 1.83
C ARG A 275 -13.10 15.17 0.62
N ARG A 276 -12.66 16.45 0.55
CA ARG A 276 -11.75 16.92 -0.50
C ARG A 276 -10.42 16.17 -0.48
N ARG A 277 -9.82 15.95 0.70
CA ARG A 277 -8.60 15.16 0.84
C ARG A 277 -8.81 13.71 0.38
N LEU A 278 -9.89 13.05 0.78
CA LEU A 278 -10.20 11.69 0.33
C LEU A 278 -10.36 11.60 -1.19
N MET A 279 -10.98 12.59 -1.84
CA MET A 279 -11.06 12.64 -3.31
C MET A 279 -9.68 12.80 -3.95
N LEU A 280 -8.80 13.67 -3.41
CA LEU A 280 -7.42 13.83 -3.89
C LEU A 280 -6.61 12.54 -3.72
N TYR A 281 -6.76 11.84 -2.59
CA TYR A 281 -6.06 10.58 -2.34
C TYR A 281 -6.52 9.46 -3.26
N ARG A 282 -7.82 9.34 -3.53
CA ARG A 282 -8.32 8.39 -4.53
C ARG A 282 -7.86 8.74 -5.94
N LEU A 283 -7.87 10.02 -6.31
CA LEU A 283 -7.36 10.48 -7.60
C LEU A 283 -5.88 10.03 -7.78
N GLN A 284 -5.03 10.25 -6.78
CA GLN A 284 -3.63 9.81 -6.81
C GLN A 284 -3.51 8.28 -6.82
N PHE A 285 -4.31 7.57 -6.02
CA PHE A 285 -4.34 6.12 -5.99
C PHE A 285 -4.75 5.52 -7.34
N ASP A 286 -5.75 6.09 -8.00
CA ASP A 286 -6.20 5.66 -9.32
C ASP A 286 -5.15 5.94 -10.41
N ILE A 287 -4.42 7.05 -10.33
CA ILE A 287 -3.26 7.31 -11.21
C ILE A 287 -2.19 6.22 -11.02
N LEU A 288 -1.87 5.86 -9.77
CA LEU A 288 -0.90 4.80 -9.47
C LEU A 288 -1.35 3.47 -10.08
N LEU A 289 -2.61 3.08 -9.93
CA LEU A 289 -3.15 1.85 -10.50
C LEU A 289 -3.04 1.78 -12.03
N LEU A 290 -3.07 2.92 -12.72
CA LEU A 290 -2.82 3.00 -14.16
C LEU A 290 -1.32 2.99 -14.46
N ALA A 291 -0.53 3.80 -13.77
CA ALA A 291 0.89 3.98 -14.04
C ALA A 291 1.71 2.68 -13.84
N GLU A 292 1.30 1.82 -12.89
CA GLU A 292 2.01 0.57 -12.61
C GLU A 292 1.74 -0.57 -13.59
N MET A 293 0.70 -0.47 -14.46
CA MET A 293 0.33 -1.58 -15.34
C MET A 293 1.48 -2.10 -16.20
N PRO A 294 2.27 -1.27 -16.92
CA PRO A 294 3.35 -1.77 -17.76
C PRO A 294 4.47 -2.42 -16.95
N SER A 295 4.82 -1.86 -15.78
CA SER A 295 5.86 -2.42 -14.91
C SER A 295 5.47 -3.79 -14.35
N ARG A 296 4.16 -4.06 -14.27
CA ARG A 296 3.61 -5.38 -13.89
C ARG A 296 3.42 -6.31 -15.08
N GLY A 297 3.71 -5.87 -16.31
CA GLY A 297 3.49 -6.64 -17.53
C GLY A 297 2.02 -6.84 -17.87
N MET A 298 1.12 -6.00 -17.35
CA MET A 298 -0.29 -6.03 -17.70
C MET A 298 -0.48 -5.56 -19.14
N VAL A 299 -1.00 -6.44 -19.98
CA VAL A 299 -1.22 -6.19 -21.43
C VAL A 299 -2.56 -6.76 -21.87
N GLY A 300 -3.04 -6.35 -23.06
CA GLY A 300 -4.24 -6.90 -23.68
C GLY A 300 -5.51 -6.69 -22.84
N ASP A 301 -6.24 -7.75 -22.57
CA ASP A 301 -7.53 -7.70 -21.87
C ASP A 301 -7.38 -7.26 -20.42
N GLU A 302 -6.34 -7.70 -19.72
CA GLU A 302 -6.09 -7.31 -18.33
C GLU A 302 -5.86 -5.78 -18.19
N ALA A 303 -5.04 -5.21 -19.07
CA ALA A 303 -4.82 -3.76 -19.09
C ALA A 303 -6.10 -3.00 -19.45
N ARG A 304 -6.89 -3.52 -20.41
CA ARG A 304 -8.18 -2.92 -20.79
C ARG A 304 -9.15 -2.92 -19.61
N GLU A 305 -9.33 -4.06 -18.95
CA GLU A 305 -10.21 -4.19 -17.78
C GLU A 305 -9.80 -3.25 -16.64
N ARG A 306 -8.49 -3.10 -16.39
CA ARG A 306 -7.98 -2.14 -15.41
C ARG A 306 -8.34 -0.70 -15.80
N HIS A 307 -8.15 -0.33 -17.06
CA HIS A 307 -8.54 0.99 -17.56
C HIS A 307 -10.06 1.24 -17.45
N GLU A 308 -10.87 0.29 -17.86
CA GLU A 308 -12.33 0.38 -17.78
C GLU A 308 -12.83 0.53 -16.34
N TRP A 309 -12.13 -0.09 -15.40
CA TRP A 309 -12.46 -0.02 -13.98
C TRP A 309 -11.96 1.27 -13.30
N VAL A 310 -10.75 1.75 -13.63
CA VAL A 310 -10.13 2.90 -12.96
C VAL A 310 -10.60 4.23 -13.55
N THR A 311 -10.66 4.35 -14.88
CA THR A 311 -10.92 5.62 -15.60
C THR A 311 -12.19 6.34 -15.15
N PRO A 312 -13.36 5.68 -15.00
CA PRO A 312 -14.59 6.35 -14.58
C PRO A 312 -14.49 6.96 -13.18
N ARG A 313 -13.78 6.30 -12.27
CA ARG A 313 -13.60 6.75 -10.89
C ARG A 313 -12.68 7.96 -10.81
N LEU A 314 -11.54 7.90 -11.51
CA LEU A 314 -10.60 9.01 -11.62
C LEU A 314 -11.30 10.26 -12.19
N LEU A 315 -12.06 10.10 -13.28
CA LEU A 315 -12.82 11.20 -13.88
C LEU A 315 -13.88 11.76 -12.93
N ALA A 316 -14.58 10.91 -12.18
CA ALA A 316 -15.61 11.34 -11.24
C ALA A 316 -15.00 12.17 -10.09
N ASP A 317 -13.89 11.72 -9.48
CA ASP A 317 -13.23 12.49 -8.42
C ASP A 317 -12.63 13.80 -8.96
N HIS A 318 -12.01 13.79 -10.14
CA HIS A 318 -11.51 15.02 -10.78
C HIS A 318 -12.64 16.03 -11.09
N GLN A 319 -13.78 15.56 -11.60
CA GLN A 319 -14.95 16.41 -11.87
C GLN A 319 -15.56 16.99 -10.57
N ASP A 320 -15.69 16.17 -9.52
CA ASP A 320 -16.23 16.61 -8.23
C ASP A 320 -15.31 17.64 -7.56
N LEU A 321 -13.96 17.45 -7.65
CA LEU A 321 -12.97 18.44 -7.23
C LEU A 321 -13.02 19.74 -8.05
N GLY A 322 -13.49 19.70 -9.30
CA GLY A 322 -13.69 20.88 -10.14
C GLY A 322 -14.94 21.71 -9.80
N ARG A 323 -15.88 21.16 -9.00
CA ARG A 323 -17.10 21.87 -8.61
C ARG A 323 -16.85 22.83 -7.45
N PRO A 324 -17.45 24.04 -7.48
CA PRO A 324 -17.40 24.92 -6.31
C PRO A 324 -18.03 24.20 -5.11
N ALA A 325 -17.45 24.42 -3.92
CA ALA A 325 -18.03 23.89 -2.70
C ALA A 325 -19.48 24.38 -2.56
N THR A 326 -20.43 23.46 -2.56
CA THR A 326 -21.81 23.78 -2.19
C THR A 326 -21.80 24.19 -0.71
N VAL A 327 -22.14 25.45 -0.46
CA VAL A 327 -22.26 26.07 0.88
C VAL A 327 -23.39 25.37 1.67
#